data_900d84bf3d7ad43d8add5c7188412091
#
_entry.id   900d84bf3d7ad43d8add5c7188412091
#
_cell.length_a   1.000
_cell.length_b   1.000
_cell.length_c   1.000
_cell.angle_alpha   90.00
_cell.angle_beta   90.00
_cell.angle_gamma   90.00
#
_symmetry.space_group_name_H-M   'P 1'
#
loop_
_entity.id
_entity.type
_entity.pdbx_description
1 polymer ?
#
loop_
_entity_poly.entity_id
_entity_poly.type
_entity_poly.pdbx_seq_one_letter_code
_entity_poly.pdbx_strand_id
1 'polypeptide(L)'
;MRGRIPLFISGDLHAIGETRIGATGGMDLKQNPVTSVLSGPLGTAGYGWPSFFRGTRGMTPAGLTVDEVQPTIEENGFLILDLTPESMTLRFFKWRYDPVERIDALESFRTMQLKRS
;
A
#
# COMPACT_ATOMS: atom_id res chain seq x y z
N MET A 1 -20.71 1.30 -6.05
CA MET A 1 -20.07 0.50 -7.14
C MET A 1 -20.17 -0.99 -6.79
N ARG A 2 -21.36 -1.55 -6.96
CA ARG A 2 -21.57 -2.98 -6.70
C ARG A 2 -20.75 -3.83 -7.68
N GLY A 3 -20.14 -4.89 -7.20
CA GLY A 3 -19.37 -5.86 -8.00
C GLY A 3 -18.01 -5.38 -8.50
N ARG A 4 -17.45 -4.31 -7.94
CA ARG A 4 -16.09 -3.84 -8.24
C ARG A 4 -15.27 -3.74 -6.96
N ILE A 5 -13.98 -3.98 -7.07
CA ILE A 5 -13.02 -3.78 -5.99
C ILE A 5 -12.26 -2.48 -6.28
N PRO A 6 -12.54 -1.40 -5.55
CA PRO A 6 -11.83 -0.15 -5.79
C PRO A 6 -10.43 -0.20 -5.15
N LEU A 7 -9.40 -0.08 -6.00
CA LEU A 7 -8.01 -0.15 -5.60
C LEU A 7 -7.20 0.97 -6.27
N PHE A 8 -6.44 1.72 -5.47
CA PHE A 8 -5.38 2.60 -5.93
C PHE A 8 -4.02 1.97 -5.63
N ILE A 9 -3.14 1.93 -6.62
CA ILE A 9 -1.75 1.53 -6.47
C ILE A 9 -0.89 2.71 -6.89
N SER A 10 0.00 3.12 -6.04
CA SER A 10 0.95 4.21 -6.30
C SER A 10 2.36 3.84 -5.91
N GLY A 11 3.33 4.46 -6.57
CA GLY A 11 4.75 4.39 -6.28
C GLY A 11 5.29 5.75 -5.88
N ASP A 12 6.56 6.01 -6.20
CA ASP A 12 7.29 7.28 -6.03
C ASP A 12 7.62 7.68 -4.58
N LEU A 13 6.75 7.44 -3.63
CA LEU A 13 6.93 7.87 -2.23
C LEU A 13 7.99 7.07 -1.46
N HIS A 14 8.67 6.11 -2.07
CA HIS A 14 9.70 5.30 -1.45
C HIS A 14 9.28 4.67 -0.12
N ALA A 15 8.03 4.25 -0.04
CA ALA A 15 7.46 3.61 1.12
C ALA A 15 6.46 2.52 0.71
N ILE A 16 6.32 1.52 1.56
CA ILE A 16 5.30 0.47 1.45
C ILE A 16 4.20 0.82 2.45
N GLY A 17 2.95 0.75 2.04
CA GLY A 17 1.85 1.04 2.96
C GLY A 17 0.50 0.65 2.41
N GLU A 18 -0.49 0.60 3.30
CA GLU A 18 -1.88 0.30 2.96
C GLU A 18 -2.82 1.13 3.83
N THR A 19 -3.77 1.77 3.17
CA THR A 19 -4.86 2.49 3.83
C THR A 19 -6.20 2.10 3.22
N ARG A 20 -7.28 2.29 3.98
CA ARG A 20 -8.66 2.16 3.51
C ARG A 20 -9.39 3.47 3.68
N ILE A 21 -10.04 3.90 2.61
CA ILE A 21 -10.88 5.10 2.62
C ILE A 21 -12.33 4.65 2.84
N GLY A 22 -12.85 4.92 4.01
CA GLY A 22 -14.20 4.52 4.42
C GLY A 22 -15.28 5.57 4.15
N ALA A 23 -14.89 6.83 3.95
CA ALA A 23 -15.81 7.90 3.57
C ALA A 23 -15.08 9.04 2.86
N THR A 24 -15.76 9.73 1.97
CA THR A 24 -15.27 10.94 1.31
C THR A 24 -16.40 11.95 1.08
N GLY A 25 -16.24 13.16 1.61
CA GLY A 25 -17.30 14.17 1.57
C GLY A 25 -18.60 13.65 2.16
N GLY A 26 -19.66 13.62 1.37
CA GLY A 26 -20.97 13.09 1.77
C GLY A 26 -21.20 11.60 1.47
N MET A 27 -20.19 10.88 0.96
CA MET A 27 -20.33 9.48 0.57
C MET A 27 -19.79 8.54 1.65
N ASP A 28 -20.63 7.60 2.10
CA ASP A 28 -20.24 6.47 2.95
C ASP A 28 -19.78 5.31 2.06
N LEU A 29 -18.51 4.89 2.24
CA LEU A 29 -17.87 3.81 1.51
C LEU A 29 -17.63 2.57 2.36
N LYS A 30 -18.13 2.51 3.59
CA LYS A 30 -17.82 1.44 4.56
C LYS A 30 -18.16 0.04 4.06
N GLN A 31 -19.17 -0.12 3.22
CA GLN A 31 -19.52 -1.42 2.65
C GLN A 31 -18.57 -1.86 1.53
N ASN A 32 -17.90 -0.93 0.87
CA ASN A 32 -16.92 -1.21 -0.17
C ASN A 32 -15.84 -0.11 -0.16
N PRO A 33 -14.99 -0.09 0.86
CA PRO A 33 -13.98 0.93 1.03
C PRO A 33 -12.97 0.89 -0.11
N VAL A 34 -12.43 2.05 -0.45
CA VAL A 34 -11.35 2.14 -1.42
C VAL A 34 -10.04 1.76 -0.72
N THR A 35 -9.39 0.72 -1.21
CA THR A 35 -8.06 0.35 -0.75
C THR A 35 -7.02 1.18 -1.52
N SER A 36 -6.10 1.79 -0.81
CA SER A 36 -4.96 2.52 -1.39
C SER A 36 -3.66 1.91 -0.89
N VAL A 37 -2.77 1.56 -1.81
CA VAL A 37 -1.48 0.94 -1.48
C VAL A 37 -0.32 1.70 -2.10
N LEU A 38 0.78 1.74 -1.35
CA LEU A 38 2.10 2.17 -1.80
C LEU A 38 2.94 0.93 -2.02
N SER A 39 3.51 0.78 -3.21
CA SER A 39 4.23 -0.45 -3.60
C SER A 39 5.69 -0.50 -3.13
N GLY A 40 6.25 0.64 -2.72
CA GLY A 40 7.66 0.77 -2.33
C GLY A 40 8.61 1.05 -3.49
N PRO A 41 9.85 1.45 -3.18
CA PRO A 41 10.92 1.62 -4.17
C PRO A 41 11.55 0.26 -4.49
N LEU A 42 11.78 -0.01 -5.77
CA LEU A 42 12.25 -1.32 -6.22
C LEU A 42 13.77 -1.51 -6.04
N GLY A 43 14.55 -0.48 -5.82
CA GLY A 43 16.00 -0.64 -5.72
C GLY A 43 16.77 0.68 -5.74
N THR A 44 16.33 1.67 -4.97
CA THR A 44 17.14 2.86 -4.73
C THR A 44 18.19 2.58 -3.65
N ALA A 45 19.44 2.96 -3.93
CA ALA A 45 20.49 2.94 -2.92
C ALA A 45 20.14 3.94 -1.80
N GLY A 46 19.99 3.42 -0.57
CA GLY A 46 19.41 4.17 0.52
C GLY A 46 17.93 4.47 0.24
N TYR A 47 17.08 4.16 1.12
CA TYR A 47 15.60 4.18 1.04
C TYR A 47 14.94 5.47 0.54
N GLY A 48 15.65 6.26 -0.27
CA GLY A 48 15.28 7.61 -0.65
C GLY A 48 15.40 8.57 0.54
N TRP A 49 14.85 9.75 0.38
CA TRP A 49 14.76 10.69 1.49
C TRP A 49 13.70 10.22 2.49
N PRO A 50 14.06 9.96 3.76
CA PRO A 50 13.06 9.63 4.77
C PRO A 50 11.93 10.67 4.82
N SER A 51 10.72 10.25 5.10
CA SER A 51 9.53 11.11 5.14
C SER A 51 9.70 12.29 6.09
N PHE A 52 10.45 12.09 7.16
CA PHE A 52 10.81 13.13 8.12
C PHE A 52 11.52 14.32 7.46
N PHE A 53 12.47 14.09 6.57
CA PHE A 53 13.20 15.14 5.87
C PHE A 53 12.41 15.77 4.72
N ARG A 54 11.47 15.04 4.16
CA ARG A 54 10.61 15.55 3.07
C ARG A 54 9.48 16.44 3.56
N GLY A 55 9.25 16.52 4.87
CA GLY A 55 8.07 17.20 5.42
C GLY A 55 6.75 16.58 4.98
N THR A 56 6.77 15.38 4.40
CA THR A 56 5.61 14.67 3.85
C THR A 56 4.98 13.76 4.90
N ARG A 57 4.75 14.24 6.10
CA ARG A 57 3.81 13.56 6.98
C ARG A 57 2.45 13.63 6.33
N GLY A 58 1.93 12.46 5.95
CA GLY A 58 0.60 12.37 5.37
C GLY A 58 -0.42 12.98 6.32
N MET A 59 -0.99 14.10 5.91
CA MET A 59 -2.16 14.66 6.59
C MET A 59 -3.39 14.12 5.86
N THR A 60 -4.31 13.52 6.61
CA THR A 60 -5.60 13.14 6.03
C THR A 60 -6.35 14.41 5.62
N PRO A 61 -6.72 14.58 4.35
CA PRO A 61 -7.50 15.73 3.91
C PRO A 61 -8.83 15.84 4.67
N ALA A 62 -9.28 17.07 4.89
CA ALA A 62 -10.58 17.31 5.51
C ALA A 62 -11.70 16.62 4.71
N GLY A 63 -12.63 15.97 5.41
CA GLY A 63 -13.76 15.25 4.79
C GLY A 63 -13.42 13.84 4.28
N LEU A 64 -12.21 13.35 4.52
CA LEU A 64 -11.80 11.99 4.20
C LEU A 64 -11.67 11.17 5.49
N THR A 65 -12.30 10.00 5.55
CA THR A 65 -12.10 9.04 6.63
C THR A 65 -11.17 7.94 6.13
N VAL A 66 -10.01 7.82 6.77
CA VAL A 66 -8.96 6.88 6.38
C VAL A 66 -8.59 6.00 7.57
N ASP A 67 -8.59 4.70 7.35
CA ASP A 67 -8.04 3.71 8.27
C ASP A 67 -6.66 3.28 7.77
N GLU A 68 -5.63 3.52 8.56
CA GLU A 68 -4.29 3.03 8.29
C GLU A 68 -4.20 1.56 8.65
N VAL A 69 -4.14 0.70 7.64
CA VAL A 69 -4.13 -0.77 7.82
C VAL A 69 -2.70 -1.30 7.97
N GLN A 70 -1.80 -0.78 7.15
CA GLN A 70 -0.37 -1.02 7.22
C GLN A 70 0.34 0.32 7.27
N PRO A 71 0.88 0.72 8.42
CA PRO A 71 1.72 1.90 8.54
C PRO A 71 2.85 1.90 7.53
N THR A 72 3.21 3.05 7.04
CA THR A 72 4.26 3.18 6.03
C THR A 72 5.59 2.64 6.51
N ILE A 73 6.19 1.77 5.69
CA ILE A 73 7.52 1.20 5.89
C ILE A 73 8.45 1.80 4.84
N GLU A 74 9.46 2.52 5.27
CA GLU A 74 10.47 3.14 4.39
C GLU A 74 11.61 2.16 4.11
N GLU A 75 11.30 1.05 3.45
CA GLU A 75 12.24 0.04 2.99
C GLU A 75 12.03 -0.22 1.50
N ASN A 76 13.02 -0.80 0.83
CA ASN A 76 12.82 -1.30 -0.52
C ASN A 76 11.73 -2.38 -0.53
N GLY A 77 10.97 -2.43 -1.58
CA GLY A 77 9.92 -3.41 -1.70
C GLY A 77 9.19 -3.37 -3.02
N PHE A 78 8.30 -4.32 -3.18
CA PHE A 78 7.39 -4.41 -4.32
C PHE A 78 6.10 -5.13 -3.92
N LEU A 79 5.13 -5.01 -4.79
CA LEU A 79 3.84 -5.64 -4.67
C LEU A 79 3.62 -6.58 -5.85
N ILE A 80 3.16 -7.79 -5.57
CA ILE A 80 2.60 -8.68 -6.58
C ILE A 80 1.08 -8.70 -6.43
N LEU A 81 0.39 -8.46 -7.53
CA LEU A 81 -1.05 -8.46 -7.61
C LEU A 81 -1.54 -9.62 -8.48
N ASP A 82 -2.22 -10.57 -7.86
CA ASP A 82 -2.87 -11.69 -8.55
C ASP A 82 -4.36 -11.37 -8.71
N LEU A 83 -4.85 -11.44 -9.94
CA LEU A 83 -6.23 -11.11 -10.29
C LEU A 83 -7.00 -12.35 -10.70
N THR A 84 -8.18 -12.52 -10.12
CA THR A 84 -9.19 -13.48 -10.58
C THR A 84 -10.51 -12.74 -10.86
N PRO A 85 -11.50 -13.38 -11.50
CA PRO A 85 -12.80 -12.74 -11.68
C PRO A 85 -13.50 -12.35 -10.36
N GLU A 86 -13.19 -13.05 -9.26
CA GLU A 86 -13.85 -12.91 -7.96
C GLU A 86 -13.04 -12.12 -6.93
N SER A 87 -11.72 -12.01 -7.12
CA SER A 87 -10.84 -11.44 -6.10
C SER A 87 -9.56 -10.83 -6.65
N MET A 88 -8.93 -10.00 -5.84
CA MET A 88 -7.57 -9.51 -5.99
C MET A 88 -6.76 -9.95 -4.77
N THR A 89 -5.62 -10.58 -4.97
CA THR A 89 -4.68 -10.93 -3.89
C THR A 89 -3.43 -10.09 -4.04
N LEU A 90 -3.11 -9.33 -3.01
CA LEU A 90 -1.94 -8.46 -2.94
C LEU A 90 -0.93 -9.09 -2.01
N ARG A 91 0.28 -9.32 -2.50
CA ARG A 91 1.41 -9.84 -1.73
C ARG A 91 2.50 -8.80 -1.67
N PHE A 92 2.86 -8.37 -0.47
CA PHE A 92 3.86 -7.34 -0.21
C PHE A 92 5.19 -7.99 0.15
N PHE A 93 6.26 -7.52 -0.50
CA PHE A 93 7.63 -7.95 -0.28
C PHE A 93 8.47 -6.74 0.11
N LYS A 94 9.47 -6.95 0.95
CA LYS A 94 10.45 -5.93 1.32
C LYS A 94 11.81 -6.55 1.55
N TRP A 95 12.85 -5.75 1.37
CA TRP A 95 14.22 -6.15 1.68
C TRP A 95 15.06 -4.94 2.09
N ARG A 96 16.15 -5.24 2.77
CA ARG A 96 17.14 -4.24 3.18
C ARG A 96 18.34 -4.26 2.25
N TYR A 97 18.88 -3.08 2.02
CA TYR A 97 20.12 -2.93 1.28
C TYR A 97 21.34 -3.09 2.19
N ASP A 98 21.26 -2.68 3.45
CA ASP A 98 22.35 -2.76 4.43
C ASP A 98 21.81 -3.30 5.78
N PRO A 99 22.24 -4.52 6.19
CA PRO A 99 22.97 -5.50 5.40
C PRO A 99 22.14 -6.02 4.22
N VAL A 100 22.82 -6.35 3.11
CA VAL A 100 22.16 -6.85 1.89
C VAL A 100 21.42 -8.16 2.20
N GLU A 101 20.12 -8.17 2.05
CA GLU A 101 19.32 -9.38 2.15
C GLU A 101 19.30 -10.16 0.83
N ARG A 102 19.18 -11.46 0.93
CA ARG A 102 19.04 -12.34 -0.24
C ARG A 102 17.65 -12.20 -0.84
N ILE A 103 17.60 -11.68 -2.06
CA ILE A 103 16.32 -11.48 -2.77
C ILE A 103 15.77 -12.76 -3.41
N ASP A 104 16.60 -13.77 -3.60
CA ASP A 104 16.22 -15.08 -4.14
C ASP A 104 15.40 -15.95 -3.15
N ALA A 105 15.35 -15.54 -1.88
CA ALA A 105 14.60 -16.23 -0.82
C ALA A 105 13.55 -15.30 -0.15
N LEU A 106 13.13 -14.25 -0.85
CA LEU A 106 12.14 -13.34 -0.29
C LEU A 106 10.77 -14.01 -0.15
N GLU A 107 10.23 -13.89 1.06
CA GLU A 107 8.85 -14.25 1.34
C GLU A 107 7.99 -12.99 1.50
N SER A 108 6.70 -13.10 1.17
CA SER A 108 5.79 -11.99 1.42
C SER A 108 5.64 -11.78 2.93
N PHE A 109 5.86 -10.57 3.41
CA PHE A 109 5.64 -10.25 4.82
C PHE A 109 4.18 -9.95 5.14
N ARG A 110 3.38 -9.68 4.10
CA ARG A 110 1.95 -9.42 4.20
C ARG A 110 1.25 -9.89 2.94
N THR A 111 0.14 -10.57 3.13
CA THR A 111 -0.79 -10.95 2.06
C THR A 111 -2.20 -10.53 2.44
N MET A 112 -2.91 -9.90 1.52
CA MET A 112 -4.32 -9.55 1.69
C MET A 112 -5.13 -9.96 0.47
N GLN A 113 -6.38 -10.30 0.68
CA GLN A 113 -7.32 -10.61 -0.38
C GLN A 113 -8.52 -9.68 -0.32
N LEU A 114 -8.80 -9.02 -1.43
CA LEU A 114 -9.99 -8.23 -1.66
C LEU A 114 -10.97 -9.06 -2.50
N LYS A 115 -12.17 -9.25 -1.99
CA LYS A 115 -13.22 -10.02 -2.70
C LYS A 115 -14.24 -9.08 -3.32
N ARG A 116 -14.74 -9.48 -4.47
CA ARG A 116 -15.87 -8.81 -5.09
C ARG A 116 -17.12 -9.00 -4.22
N SER A 117 -17.78 -7.91 -3.92
CA SER A 117 -19.06 -7.91 -3.17
C SER A 117 -20.27 -8.01 -4.09
#